data_d295a974e689552c6eefcee6c1004d44
#
_entry.id   d295a974e689552c6eefcee6c1004d44
#
_cell.length_a   1.000
_cell.length_b   1.000
_cell.length_c   1.000
_cell.angle_alpha   90.00
_cell.angle_beta   90.00
_cell.angle_gamma   90.00
#
_symmetry.space_group_name_H-M   'P 1'
#
loop_
_entity.id
_entity.type
_entity.pdbx_description
1 polymer ?
#
loop_
_entity_poly.entity_id
_entity_poly.type
_entity_poly.pdbx_seq_one_letter_code
_entity_poly.pdbx_strand_id
1 'polypeptide(L)'
;MKKMITRSLAALVLAAGFSTMANAQSTATLSTTSKIDFSKVTENTKTIYMSRQLFAGYNTICLPFSLTAEELTRMVGEGVMLERLVQAEEGTLTFLDVTANGLQAGMPYLLYSPKKQSVLFSTKNLDLTTEPQTINVGMAMMSGKFEPTKEWNLLGIPAQQDKEILDAVLVRTEGDKLFYPTRCGISYSGNDVPTIQHVKSFDEATAINNLKANNQKVDVYTTNGQLLKRNMGINDAVRGLKSGVYVVNGLKFVVK
;
A
#
# COMPACT_ATOMS: atom_id res chain seq x y z
N MET A 1 29.24 -92.15 -8.15
CA MET A 1 29.41 -90.74 -7.79
C MET A 1 28.76 -89.87 -8.85
N LYS A 2 27.53 -89.39 -8.60
CA LYS A 2 26.80 -88.49 -9.52
C LYS A 2 26.88 -87.08 -8.96
N LYS A 3 27.53 -86.17 -9.67
CA LYS A 3 27.52 -84.73 -9.31
C LYS A 3 26.20 -84.09 -9.78
N MET A 4 25.41 -83.60 -8.85
CA MET A 4 24.29 -82.79 -9.14
C MET A 4 24.76 -81.31 -9.36
N ILE A 5 24.44 -80.81 -10.53
CA ILE A 5 24.68 -79.39 -10.86
C ILE A 5 23.40 -78.63 -10.54
N THR A 6 23.47 -77.80 -9.49
CA THR A 6 22.37 -76.91 -9.09
C THR A 6 22.45 -75.67 -9.97
N ARG A 7 21.44 -75.45 -10.80
CA ARG A 7 21.30 -74.20 -11.58
C ARG A 7 20.57 -73.17 -10.69
N SER A 8 21.29 -72.16 -10.29
CA SER A 8 20.70 -71.01 -9.63
C SER A 8 20.01 -70.10 -10.66
N LEU A 9 18.71 -70.01 -10.57
CA LEU A 9 17.89 -69.05 -11.33
C LEU A 9 17.99 -67.70 -10.66
N ALA A 10 18.74 -66.78 -11.23
CA ALA A 10 18.74 -65.38 -10.77
C ALA A 10 17.50 -64.66 -11.32
N ALA A 11 16.56 -64.42 -10.46
CA ALA A 11 15.41 -63.56 -10.78
C ALA A 11 15.84 -62.09 -10.81
N LEU A 12 15.90 -61.53 -12.00
CA LEU A 12 16.12 -60.10 -12.21
C LEU A 12 14.82 -59.34 -11.90
N VAL A 13 14.70 -58.77 -10.70
CA VAL A 13 13.62 -57.89 -10.37
C VAL A 13 13.93 -56.54 -10.99
N LEU A 14 13.28 -56.23 -12.12
CA LEU A 14 13.20 -54.85 -12.63
C LEU A 14 12.33 -54.04 -11.68
N ALA A 15 12.96 -53.34 -10.75
CA ALA A 15 12.30 -52.24 -10.02
C ALA A 15 12.12 -51.09 -11.01
N ALA A 16 10.95 -51.03 -11.65
CA ALA A 16 10.51 -49.81 -12.33
C ALA A 16 10.30 -48.75 -11.26
N GLY A 17 11.34 -47.94 -11.04
CA GLY A 17 11.27 -46.75 -10.23
C GLY A 17 10.30 -45.76 -10.90
N PHE A 18 9.05 -45.78 -10.49
CA PHE A 18 8.15 -44.64 -10.69
C PHE A 18 8.74 -43.48 -9.88
N SER A 19 9.61 -42.70 -10.49
CA SER A 19 9.88 -41.36 -10.00
C SER A 19 8.57 -40.56 -10.16
N THR A 20 7.75 -40.59 -9.14
CA THR A 20 6.74 -39.53 -8.97
C THR A 20 7.55 -38.24 -8.88
N MET A 21 7.73 -37.53 -10.00
CA MET A 21 8.09 -36.13 -9.96
C MET A 21 6.94 -35.46 -9.22
N ALA A 22 7.07 -35.35 -7.90
CA ALA A 22 6.30 -34.39 -7.15
C ALA A 22 6.59 -33.07 -7.86
N ASN A 23 5.58 -32.52 -8.56
CA ASN A 23 5.61 -31.16 -9.06
C ASN A 23 5.70 -30.27 -7.83
N ALA A 24 6.91 -30.11 -7.31
CA ALA A 24 7.19 -29.13 -6.27
C ALA A 24 6.79 -27.79 -6.88
N GLN A 25 5.69 -27.24 -6.39
CA GLN A 25 5.18 -25.95 -6.86
C GLN A 25 6.28 -24.94 -6.60
N SER A 26 6.98 -24.54 -7.65
CA SER A 26 8.11 -23.63 -7.54
C SER A 26 7.61 -22.28 -7.01
N THR A 27 8.21 -21.81 -5.95
CA THR A 27 7.87 -20.53 -5.32
C THR A 27 9.08 -19.61 -5.35
N ALA A 28 8.85 -18.30 -5.52
CA ALA A 28 9.86 -17.29 -5.39
C ALA A 28 9.55 -16.38 -4.21
N THR A 29 10.55 -16.11 -3.37
CA THR A 29 10.42 -15.13 -2.28
C THR A 29 11.29 -13.92 -2.61
N LEU A 30 10.64 -12.76 -2.75
CA LEU A 30 11.29 -11.49 -3.03
C LEU A 30 11.54 -10.73 -1.72
N SER A 31 12.69 -10.06 -1.64
CA SER A 31 13.10 -9.34 -0.44
C SER A 31 12.33 -8.01 -0.27
N THR A 32 12.05 -7.67 0.98
CA THR A 32 11.52 -6.35 1.39
C THR A 32 12.53 -5.54 2.20
N THR A 33 13.75 -6.04 2.36
CA THR A 33 14.81 -5.39 3.14
C THR A 33 16.10 -5.14 2.34
N SER A 34 16.29 -5.83 1.23
CA SER A 34 17.39 -5.64 0.28
C SER A 34 16.81 -5.38 -1.12
N LYS A 35 17.63 -4.95 -2.08
CA LYS A 35 17.22 -4.80 -3.49
C LYS A 35 16.44 -6.03 -3.94
N ILE A 36 15.30 -5.81 -4.59
CA ILE A 36 14.48 -6.90 -5.11
C ILE A 36 15.24 -7.60 -6.25
N ASP A 37 15.48 -8.88 -6.05
CA ASP A 37 16.14 -9.74 -7.06
C ASP A 37 15.08 -10.47 -7.88
N PHE A 38 14.76 -9.91 -9.04
CA PHE A 38 13.75 -10.45 -9.96
C PHE A 38 14.25 -11.73 -10.68
N SER A 39 15.54 -12.03 -10.68
CA SER A 39 16.07 -13.25 -11.28
C SER A 39 15.61 -14.53 -10.56
N LYS A 40 15.12 -14.40 -9.33
CA LYS A 40 14.49 -15.49 -8.58
C LYS A 40 13.14 -15.95 -9.15
N VAL A 41 12.52 -15.13 -9.98
CA VAL A 41 11.25 -15.47 -10.64
C VAL A 41 11.58 -16.04 -12.01
N THR A 42 11.36 -17.35 -12.18
CA THR A 42 11.65 -18.09 -13.39
C THR A 42 10.35 -18.55 -14.06
N GLU A 43 10.44 -19.09 -15.27
CA GLU A 43 9.29 -19.69 -15.97
C GLU A 43 8.59 -20.81 -15.20
N ASN A 44 9.30 -21.46 -14.28
CA ASN A 44 8.76 -22.53 -13.43
C ASN A 44 8.12 -22.01 -12.13
N THR A 45 8.23 -20.72 -11.83
CA THR A 45 7.62 -20.13 -10.65
C THR A 45 6.10 -20.15 -10.79
N LYS A 46 5.40 -20.57 -9.73
CA LYS A 46 3.92 -20.62 -9.66
C LYS A 46 3.35 -19.63 -8.69
N THR A 47 4.13 -19.23 -7.70
CA THR A 47 3.69 -18.28 -6.66
C THR A 47 4.86 -17.43 -6.20
N ILE A 48 4.61 -16.16 -6.06
CA ILE A 48 5.57 -15.18 -5.53
C ILE A 48 5.12 -14.76 -4.14
N TYR A 49 6.08 -14.61 -3.23
CA TYR A 49 5.86 -14.17 -1.86
C TYR A 49 6.72 -12.96 -1.52
N MET A 50 6.15 -12.03 -0.74
CA MET A 50 6.85 -10.91 -0.11
C MET A 50 6.33 -10.72 1.31
N SER A 51 7.19 -10.84 2.31
CA SER A 51 6.80 -10.64 3.71
C SER A 51 7.04 -9.19 4.12
N ARG A 52 6.05 -8.56 4.73
CA ARG A 52 6.16 -7.19 5.20
C ARG A 52 5.46 -6.95 6.52
N GLN A 53 6.16 -6.26 7.44
CA GLN A 53 5.56 -5.72 8.66
C GLN A 53 4.72 -4.50 8.30
N LEU A 54 3.44 -4.53 8.64
CA LEU A 54 2.54 -3.38 8.65
C LEU A 54 2.32 -2.91 10.08
N PHE A 55 2.21 -1.60 10.25
CA PHE A 55 1.80 -0.98 11.51
C PHE A 55 0.31 -0.69 11.47
N ALA A 56 -0.33 -0.61 12.63
CA ALA A 56 -1.71 -0.14 12.71
C ALA A 56 -1.79 1.30 12.18
N GLY A 57 -2.84 1.60 11.40
CA GLY A 57 -2.96 2.87 10.70
C GLY A 57 -2.28 2.86 9.31
N TYR A 58 -1.85 4.02 8.86
CA TYR A 58 -1.33 4.18 7.51
C TYR A 58 0.12 3.74 7.36
N ASN A 59 0.39 3.11 6.23
CA ASN A 59 1.69 2.67 5.74
C ASN A 59 1.84 3.11 4.29
N THR A 60 3.06 3.29 3.79
CA THR A 60 3.28 3.40 2.34
C THR A 60 3.50 2.01 1.75
N ILE A 61 2.99 1.73 0.54
CA ILE A 61 3.17 0.45 -0.13
C ILE A 61 3.36 0.60 -1.63
N CYS A 62 4.29 -0.20 -2.19
CA CYS A 62 4.53 -0.35 -3.62
C CYS A 62 5.03 -1.78 -3.86
N LEU A 63 4.18 -2.65 -4.41
CA LEU A 63 4.55 -4.04 -4.71
C LEU A 63 4.88 -4.18 -6.19
N PRO A 64 5.78 -5.12 -6.57
CA PRO A 64 6.10 -5.37 -7.97
C PRO A 64 5.02 -6.17 -8.72
N PHE A 65 3.94 -6.55 -8.08
CA PHE A 65 2.82 -7.30 -8.62
C PHE A 65 1.49 -6.69 -8.19
N SER A 66 0.45 -6.95 -8.97
CA SER A 66 -0.91 -6.52 -8.68
C SER A 66 -1.61 -7.47 -7.72
N LEU A 67 -2.56 -6.93 -6.95
CA LEU A 67 -3.48 -7.66 -6.08
C LEU A 67 -4.88 -7.12 -6.29
N THR A 68 -5.86 -8.00 -6.40
CA THR A 68 -7.27 -7.58 -6.40
C THR A 68 -7.68 -7.05 -5.04
N ALA A 69 -8.80 -6.33 -4.96
CA ALA A 69 -9.36 -5.87 -3.69
C ALA A 69 -9.63 -7.03 -2.72
N GLU A 70 -10.13 -8.15 -3.23
CA GLU A 70 -10.40 -9.36 -2.45
C GLU A 70 -9.13 -9.99 -1.89
N GLU A 71 -8.06 -10.09 -2.72
CA GLU A 71 -6.76 -10.59 -2.28
C GLU A 71 -6.14 -9.69 -1.22
N LEU A 72 -6.23 -8.37 -1.39
CA LEU A 72 -5.74 -7.39 -0.43
C LEU A 72 -6.47 -7.53 0.91
N THR A 73 -7.80 -7.59 0.90
CA THR A 73 -8.64 -7.79 2.09
C THR A 73 -8.32 -9.11 2.78
N ARG A 74 -8.18 -10.19 2.01
CA ARG A 74 -7.83 -11.51 2.57
C ARG A 74 -6.48 -11.52 3.27
N MET A 75 -5.48 -10.79 2.75
CA MET A 75 -4.11 -10.79 3.28
C MET A 75 -3.93 -9.81 4.44
N VAL A 76 -4.53 -8.63 4.36
CA VAL A 76 -4.37 -7.56 5.36
C VAL A 76 -5.48 -7.59 6.41
N GLY A 77 -6.68 -8.00 6.02
CA GLY A 77 -7.86 -8.08 6.90
C GLY A 77 -8.95 -7.08 6.52
N GLU A 78 -10.14 -7.33 7.08
CA GLU A 78 -11.28 -6.44 6.93
C GLU A 78 -10.95 -5.02 7.42
N GLY A 79 -11.46 -4.01 6.71
CA GLY A 79 -11.18 -2.61 7.01
C GLY A 79 -9.86 -2.09 6.43
N VAL A 80 -9.14 -2.89 5.63
CA VAL A 80 -8.02 -2.39 4.83
C VAL A 80 -8.52 -1.30 3.87
N MET A 81 -7.74 -0.22 3.72
CA MET A 81 -7.99 0.82 2.70
C MET A 81 -6.71 1.03 1.89
N LEU A 82 -6.90 1.26 0.61
CA LEU A 82 -5.83 1.59 -0.32
C LEU A 82 -6.12 2.96 -0.94
N GLU A 83 -5.18 3.87 -0.82
CA GLU A 83 -5.38 5.24 -1.29
C GLU A 83 -4.25 5.69 -2.22
N ARG A 84 -4.61 6.42 -3.26
CA ARG A 84 -3.69 6.97 -4.25
C ARG A 84 -3.62 8.48 -4.15
N LEU A 85 -2.41 9.03 -4.20
CA LEU A 85 -2.20 10.48 -4.31
C LEU A 85 -2.83 11.00 -5.60
N VAL A 86 -3.75 11.96 -5.49
CA VAL A 86 -4.49 12.53 -6.62
C VAL A 86 -4.30 14.02 -6.77
N GLN A 87 -3.86 14.70 -5.69
CA GLN A 87 -3.63 16.12 -5.70
C GLN A 87 -2.62 16.52 -4.63
N ALA A 88 -1.83 17.56 -4.93
CA ALA A 88 -0.91 18.18 -3.99
C ALA A 88 -0.91 19.70 -4.19
N GLU A 89 -1.30 20.41 -3.15
CA GLU A 89 -1.34 21.86 -3.07
C GLU A 89 -0.50 22.33 -1.88
N GLU A 90 -0.36 23.63 -1.72
CA GLU A 90 0.34 24.16 -0.56
C GLU A 90 -0.34 23.70 0.75
N GLY A 91 0.47 23.05 1.59
CA GLY A 91 0.04 22.55 2.88
C GLY A 91 -0.87 21.32 2.87
N THR A 92 -1.21 20.73 1.70
CA THR A 92 -2.15 19.60 1.65
C THR A 92 -1.80 18.58 0.54
N LEU A 93 -1.82 17.29 0.90
CA LEU A 93 -1.82 16.18 -0.03
C LEU A 93 -3.18 15.48 0.04
N THR A 94 -3.84 15.30 -1.11
CA THR A 94 -5.15 14.62 -1.18
C THR A 94 -4.97 13.20 -1.71
N PHE A 95 -5.45 12.24 -0.95
CA PHE A 95 -5.45 10.84 -1.30
C PHE A 95 -6.87 10.33 -1.51
N LEU A 96 -7.07 9.64 -2.64
CA LEU A 96 -8.35 9.05 -3.04
C LEU A 96 -8.37 7.57 -2.67
N ASP A 97 -9.44 7.14 -2.00
CA ASP A 97 -9.72 5.72 -1.76
C ASP A 97 -9.92 4.99 -3.09
N VAL A 98 -9.04 4.03 -3.36
CA VAL A 98 -9.04 3.16 -4.54
C VAL A 98 -9.08 1.69 -4.16
N THR A 99 -9.50 1.38 -2.94
CA THR A 99 -9.54 0.01 -2.40
C THR A 99 -10.27 -0.96 -3.32
N ALA A 100 -11.40 -0.54 -3.90
CA ALA A 100 -12.17 -1.35 -4.83
C ALA A 100 -11.42 -1.73 -6.12
N ASN A 101 -10.39 -0.96 -6.50
CA ASN A 101 -9.60 -1.21 -7.71
C ASN A 101 -8.45 -2.19 -7.46
N GLY A 102 -8.15 -2.48 -6.19
CA GLY A 102 -6.98 -3.26 -5.81
C GLY A 102 -5.65 -2.51 -6.02
N LEU A 103 -4.56 -3.19 -5.74
CA LEU A 103 -3.20 -2.68 -5.87
C LEU A 103 -2.64 -3.04 -7.25
N GLN A 104 -2.15 -2.04 -7.97
CA GLN A 104 -1.49 -2.22 -9.27
C GLN A 104 0.03 -2.35 -9.10
N ALA A 105 0.66 -3.21 -9.90
CA ALA A 105 2.10 -3.45 -9.87
C ALA A 105 2.90 -2.15 -10.05
N GLY A 106 3.87 -1.95 -9.18
CA GLY A 106 4.79 -0.80 -9.21
C GLY A 106 4.20 0.54 -8.77
N MET A 107 2.90 0.63 -8.60
CA MET A 107 2.23 1.87 -8.24
C MET A 107 2.39 2.19 -6.75
N PRO A 108 2.72 3.42 -6.37
CA PRO A 108 2.81 3.83 -4.97
C PRO A 108 1.43 4.17 -4.37
N TYR A 109 1.19 3.71 -3.15
CA TYR A 109 -0.05 3.94 -2.40
C TYR A 109 0.20 4.24 -0.93
N LEU A 110 -0.80 4.82 -0.26
CA LEU A 110 -1.03 4.65 1.17
C LEU A 110 -1.88 3.40 1.39
N LEU A 111 -1.53 2.62 2.40
CA LEU A 111 -2.29 1.45 2.82
C LEU A 111 -2.61 1.59 4.31
N TYR A 112 -3.90 1.60 4.63
CA TYR A 112 -4.37 1.53 6.00
C TYR A 112 -4.47 0.05 6.42
N SER A 113 -3.81 -0.29 7.53
CA SER A 113 -3.91 -1.59 8.18
C SER A 113 -4.66 -1.45 9.51
N PRO A 114 -5.72 -2.23 9.75
CA PRO A 114 -6.51 -2.12 10.98
C PRO A 114 -5.72 -2.53 12.23
N LYS A 115 -4.60 -3.22 12.07
CA LYS A 115 -3.76 -3.69 13.17
C LYS A 115 -2.28 -3.80 12.77
N LYS A 116 -1.38 -3.82 13.76
CA LYS A 116 0.03 -4.20 13.56
C LYS A 116 0.13 -5.69 13.28
N GLN A 117 0.75 -6.06 12.17
CA GLN A 117 0.86 -7.46 11.74
C GLN A 117 1.98 -7.67 10.70
N SER A 118 2.48 -8.90 10.62
CA SER A 118 3.30 -9.33 9.49
C SER A 118 2.38 -9.92 8.43
N VAL A 119 2.40 -9.35 7.23
CA VAL A 119 1.60 -9.80 6.09
C VAL A 119 2.52 -10.50 5.10
N LEU A 120 2.12 -11.70 4.68
CA LEU A 120 2.73 -12.40 3.57
C LEU A 120 1.91 -12.10 2.30
N PHE A 121 2.32 -11.06 1.58
CA PHE A 121 1.75 -10.77 0.26
C PHE A 121 2.14 -11.87 -0.71
N SER A 122 1.19 -12.36 -1.48
CA SER A 122 1.44 -13.43 -2.44
C SER A 122 0.58 -13.27 -3.69
N THR A 123 1.14 -13.68 -4.82
CA THR A 123 0.42 -13.71 -6.09
C THR A 123 0.79 -14.94 -6.91
N LYS A 124 -0.17 -15.41 -7.70
CA LYS A 124 0.04 -16.39 -8.77
C LYS A 124 0.15 -15.73 -10.14
N ASN A 125 -0.16 -14.45 -10.22
CA ASN A 125 0.07 -13.66 -11.41
C ASN A 125 1.56 -13.30 -11.48
N LEU A 126 2.25 -13.78 -12.51
CA LEU A 126 3.68 -13.56 -12.73
C LEU A 126 3.98 -12.31 -13.58
N ASP A 127 2.95 -11.51 -13.88
CA ASP A 127 3.12 -10.23 -14.54
C ASP A 127 3.70 -9.22 -13.54
N LEU A 128 5.02 -9.12 -13.52
CA LEU A 128 5.77 -8.27 -12.61
C LEU A 128 6.24 -7.01 -13.31
N THR A 129 6.23 -5.90 -12.59
CA THR A 129 7.03 -4.75 -12.95
C THR A 129 8.36 -4.79 -12.22
N THR A 130 9.45 -4.53 -12.93
CA THR A 130 10.82 -4.49 -12.36
C THR A 130 11.23 -3.11 -11.90
N GLU A 131 10.48 -2.09 -12.29
CA GLU A 131 10.71 -0.69 -11.93
C GLU A 131 9.50 -0.12 -11.20
N PRO A 132 9.72 0.59 -10.06
CA PRO A 132 8.62 1.27 -9.38
C PRO A 132 8.16 2.47 -10.18
N GLN A 133 6.86 2.75 -10.13
CA GLN A 133 6.26 3.90 -10.77
C GLN A 133 6.31 5.14 -9.87
N THR A 134 6.07 6.29 -10.49
CA THR A 134 6.02 7.59 -9.83
C THR A 134 4.72 8.30 -10.20
N ILE A 135 4.04 8.84 -9.20
CA ILE A 135 2.87 9.71 -9.36
C ILE A 135 3.33 11.15 -9.20
N ASN A 136 3.14 11.97 -10.23
CA ASN A 136 3.43 13.40 -10.21
C ASN A 136 2.10 14.17 -10.20
N VAL A 137 1.84 14.93 -9.17
CA VAL A 137 0.63 15.77 -9.06
C VAL A 137 0.97 17.07 -8.33
N GLY A 138 0.65 18.20 -8.95
CA GLY A 138 0.86 19.53 -8.35
C GLY A 138 2.25 19.69 -7.75
N MET A 139 2.31 19.95 -6.44
CA MET A 139 3.54 20.20 -5.69
C MET A 139 4.23 18.92 -5.19
N ALA A 140 3.73 17.73 -5.51
CA ALA A 140 4.27 16.47 -4.98
C ALA A 140 4.56 15.42 -6.04
N MET A 141 5.56 14.61 -5.73
CA MET A 141 5.94 13.42 -6.47
C MET A 141 6.05 12.25 -5.47
N MET A 142 5.20 11.23 -5.63
CA MET A 142 5.24 10.02 -4.81
C MET A 142 5.86 8.87 -5.61
N SER A 143 6.97 8.31 -5.10
CA SER A 143 7.73 7.26 -5.79
C SER A 143 7.82 6.00 -4.95
N GLY A 144 7.58 4.85 -5.58
CA GLY A 144 7.86 3.55 -4.98
C GLY A 144 9.36 3.25 -4.91
N LYS A 145 9.74 2.28 -4.09
CA LYS A 145 11.13 1.82 -3.95
C LYS A 145 11.20 0.29 -4.07
N PHE A 146 12.13 -0.19 -4.93
CA PHE A 146 12.44 -1.62 -5.10
C PHE A 146 13.85 -1.96 -4.63
N GLU A 147 14.59 -0.94 -4.17
CA GLU A 147 15.86 -1.10 -3.49
C GLU A 147 15.95 -0.16 -2.28
N PRO A 148 16.80 -0.49 -1.30
CA PRO A 148 17.05 0.41 -0.18
C PRO A 148 17.64 1.72 -0.67
N THR A 149 16.97 2.83 -0.37
CA THR A 149 17.37 4.16 -0.87
C THR A 149 17.48 5.13 0.30
N LYS A 150 18.59 5.86 0.37
CA LYS A 150 18.77 7.00 1.28
C LYS A 150 18.52 8.27 0.48
N GLU A 151 17.47 8.98 0.81
CA GLU A 151 17.16 10.24 0.17
C GLU A 151 16.85 11.30 1.22
N TRP A 152 17.40 12.49 0.98
CA TRP A 152 17.15 13.67 1.80
C TRP A 152 15.79 14.28 1.45
N ASN A 153 15.18 14.90 2.46
CA ASN A 153 14.03 15.76 2.25
C ASN A 153 12.78 15.08 1.66
N LEU A 154 12.69 13.76 1.77
CA LEU A 154 11.46 13.04 1.44
C LEU A 154 10.51 13.00 2.64
N LEU A 155 9.24 13.06 2.34
CA LEU A 155 8.19 12.77 3.30
C LEU A 155 7.91 11.28 3.31
N GLY A 156 7.80 10.71 4.49
CA GLY A 156 7.43 9.31 4.70
C GLY A 156 6.53 9.15 5.92
N ILE A 157 5.87 8.01 6.01
CA ILE A 157 5.14 7.64 7.22
C ILE A 157 6.11 6.85 8.11
N PRO A 158 6.45 7.35 9.31
CA PRO A 158 7.35 6.66 10.20
C PRO A 158 6.74 5.34 10.68
N ALA A 159 7.62 4.37 10.96
CA ALA A 159 7.22 3.16 11.66
C ALA A 159 6.77 3.56 13.07
N GLN A 160 5.50 3.41 13.36
CA GLN A 160 4.95 3.77 14.67
C GLN A 160 5.03 2.54 15.57
N GLN A 161 5.80 2.67 16.63
CA GLN A 161 5.83 1.69 17.70
C GLN A 161 4.80 2.13 18.74
N ASP A 162 3.85 1.26 19.04
CA ASP A 162 2.94 1.30 20.20
C ASP A 162 1.89 2.44 20.29
N LYS A 163 1.60 3.17 19.20
CA LYS A 163 0.46 4.10 19.18
C LYS A 163 -0.47 3.75 18.03
N GLU A 164 -1.74 3.61 18.32
CA GLU A 164 -2.81 3.62 17.32
C GLU A 164 -2.96 5.05 16.78
N ILE A 165 -2.09 5.43 15.86
CA ILE A 165 -2.28 6.66 15.11
C ILE A 165 -3.14 6.29 13.92
N LEU A 166 -4.40 6.66 14.01
CA LEU A 166 -5.40 6.40 12.96
C LEU A 166 -5.20 7.31 11.74
N ASP A 167 -4.55 8.46 11.93
CA ASP A 167 -4.27 9.41 10.86
C ASP A 167 -2.86 9.20 10.28
N ALA A 168 -2.74 9.44 8.97
CA ALA A 168 -1.44 9.42 8.33
C ALA A 168 -0.63 10.66 8.74
N VAL A 169 0.46 10.43 9.48
CA VAL A 169 1.39 11.49 9.86
C VAL A 169 2.61 11.42 8.96
N LEU A 170 2.88 12.49 8.23
CA LEU A 170 4.08 12.62 7.41
C LEU A 170 5.22 13.19 8.25
N VAL A 171 6.41 12.64 8.04
CA VAL A 171 7.65 13.13 8.62
C VAL A 171 8.66 13.34 7.50
N ARG A 172 9.32 14.49 7.52
CA ARG A 172 10.42 14.78 6.61
C ARG A 172 11.67 14.02 7.04
N THR A 173 12.30 13.32 6.09
CA THR A 173 13.50 12.55 6.41
C THR A 173 14.74 13.44 6.44
N GLU A 174 15.56 13.23 7.46
CA GLU A 174 16.87 13.80 7.60
C GLU A 174 17.91 12.71 7.28
N GLY A 175 18.63 12.87 6.19
CA GLY A 175 19.85 12.22 5.74
C GLY A 175 20.12 10.74 5.94
N ASP A 176 19.85 10.20 7.10
CA ASP A 176 20.20 8.81 7.47
C ASP A 176 19.05 7.81 7.36
N LYS A 177 17.85 8.29 7.08
CA LYS A 177 16.68 7.41 7.02
C LYS A 177 16.69 6.62 5.72
N LEU A 178 16.54 5.31 5.86
CA LEU A 178 16.52 4.37 4.75
C LEU A 178 15.07 4.03 4.38
N PHE A 179 14.71 4.28 3.14
CA PHE A 179 13.49 3.72 2.55
C PHE A 179 13.80 2.31 2.07
N TYR A 180 13.15 1.34 2.66
CA TYR A 180 13.27 -0.06 2.24
C TYR A 180 12.40 -0.35 1.02
N PRO A 181 12.70 -1.42 0.26
CA PRO A 181 11.83 -1.91 -0.82
C PRO A 181 10.38 -2.06 -0.36
N THR A 182 9.47 -1.91 -1.31
CA THR A 182 8.01 -1.94 -1.10
C THR A 182 7.44 -0.74 -0.32
N ARG A 183 8.26 0.27 -0.03
CA ARG A 183 7.82 1.54 0.56
C ARG A 183 7.78 2.64 -0.48
N CYS A 184 7.22 3.80 -0.11
CA CYS A 184 7.21 4.98 -0.96
C CYS A 184 7.76 6.17 -0.21
N GLY A 185 8.40 7.09 -0.95
CA GLY A 185 8.76 8.42 -0.49
C GLY A 185 7.99 9.47 -1.28
N ILE A 186 7.71 10.60 -0.65
CA ILE A 186 7.04 11.73 -1.29
C ILE A 186 7.99 12.92 -1.29
N SER A 187 8.39 13.38 -2.48
CA SER A 187 9.02 14.69 -2.65
C SER A 187 7.92 15.75 -2.70
N TYR A 188 8.09 16.82 -1.94
CA TYR A 188 7.12 17.90 -1.85
C TYR A 188 7.85 19.25 -1.88
N SER A 189 7.43 20.14 -2.77
CA SER A 189 8.09 21.42 -3.01
C SER A 189 7.70 22.53 -2.03
N GLY A 190 6.70 22.31 -1.16
CA GLY A 190 6.35 23.25 -0.11
C GLY A 190 7.34 23.22 1.06
N ASN A 191 7.39 24.33 1.82
CA ASN A 191 8.31 24.48 2.94
C ASN A 191 7.91 23.65 4.15
N ASP A 192 6.63 23.64 4.48
CA ASP A 192 6.10 22.92 5.62
C ASP A 192 5.73 21.49 5.27
N VAL A 193 5.63 20.63 6.29
CA VAL A 193 5.10 19.28 6.12
C VAL A 193 3.59 19.37 5.87
N PRO A 194 3.10 18.92 4.71
CA PRO A 194 1.68 19.02 4.39
C PRO A 194 0.84 18.07 5.25
N THR A 195 -0.41 18.41 5.45
CA THR A 195 -1.42 17.51 6.02
C THR A 195 -1.95 16.56 4.94
N ILE A 196 -2.40 15.38 5.36
CA ILE A 196 -3.05 14.44 4.45
C ILE A 196 -4.57 14.64 4.56
N GLN A 197 -5.21 14.70 3.40
CA GLN A 197 -6.65 14.69 3.23
C GLN A 197 -7.07 13.40 2.54
N HIS A 198 -8.02 12.68 3.13
CA HIS A 198 -8.58 11.44 2.61
C HIS A 198 -9.93 11.71 1.95
N VAL A 199 -10.14 11.28 0.71
CA VAL A 199 -11.38 11.46 -0.04
C VAL A 199 -11.85 10.14 -0.65
N LYS A 200 -13.17 9.99 -0.78
CA LYS A 200 -13.77 8.77 -1.34
C LYS A 200 -14.12 8.88 -2.83
N SER A 201 -14.15 10.09 -3.37
CA SER A 201 -14.46 10.32 -4.77
C SER A 201 -13.72 11.53 -5.33
N PHE A 202 -13.58 11.59 -6.65
CA PHE A 202 -13.03 12.77 -7.33
C PHE A 202 -13.92 14.00 -7.17
N ASP A 203 -15.23 13.81 -7.10
CA ASP A 203 -16.19 14.92 -6.89
C ASP A 203 -15.98 15.57 -5.52
N GLU A 204 -15.72 14.75 -4.50
CA GLU A 204 -15.38 15.21 -3.16
C GLU A 204 -14.06 16.01 -3.16
N ALA A 205 -13.02 15.49 -3.83
CA ALA A 205 -11.74 16.17 -3.99
C ALA A 205 -11.90 17.52 -4.72
N THR A 206 -12.63 17.52 -5.83
CA THR A 206 -12.88 18.72 -6.65
C THR A 206 -13.69 19.76 -5.90
N ALA A 207 -14.71 19.33 -5.16
CA ALA A 207 -15.56 20.24 -4.38
C ALA A 207 -14.76 20.95 -3.27
N ILE A 208 -13.92 20.20 -2.55
CA ILE A 208 -13.05 20.77 -1.51
C ILE A 208 -12.06 21.78 -2.10
N ASN A 209 -11.50 21.49 -3.27
CA ASN A 209 -10.55 22.38 -3.93
C ASN A 209 -11.21 23.66 -4.42
N ASN A 210 -12.41 23.58 -4.98
CA ASN A 210 -13.17 24.76 -5.39
C ASN A 210 -13.47 25.67 -4.20
N LEU A 211 -13.77 25.10 -3.02
CA LEU A 211 -13.97 25.86 -1.80
C LEU A 211 -12.69 26.53 -1.28
N LYS A 212 -11.54 25.85 -1.41
CA LYS A 212 -10.21 26.41 -1.04
C LYS A 212 -9.74 27.48 -2.02
N ALA A 213 -9.81 27.20 -3.34
CA ALA A 213 -9.33 28.10 -4.39
C ALA A 213 -10.08 29.43 -4.41
N ASN A 214 -11.37 29.42 -4.08
CA ASN A 214 -12.20 30.62 -4.04
C ASN A 214 -12.12 31.39 -2.73
N ASN A 215 -11.29 30.95 -1.77
CA ASN A 215 -11.20 31.52 -0.43
C ASN A 215 -12.59 31.70 0.22
N GLN A 216 -13.51 30.84 -0.16
CA GLN A 216 -14.92 30.91 0.16
C GLN A 216 -15.10 30.64 1.66
N LYS A 217 -15.80 31.52 2.29
CA LYS A 217 -16.25 31.27 3.65
C LYS A 217 -17.46 30.34 3.62
N VAL A 218 -17.45 29.36 4.49
CA VAL A 218 -18.46 28.30 4.52
C VAL A 218 -19.18 28.24 5.85
N ASP A 219 -20.39 27.73 5.79
CA ASP A 219 -21.18 27.38 6.97
C ASP A 219 -21.14 25.87 7.17
N VAL A 220 -21.09 25.44 8.43
CA VAL A 220 -21.07 24.03 8.83
C VAL A 220 -22.36 23.68 9.55
N TYR A 221 -23.01 22.63 9.08
CA TYR A 221 -24.24 22.11 9.64
C TYR A 221 -24.10 20.65 10.05
N THR A 222 -24.88 20.23 11.04
CA THR A 222 -25.13 18.78 11.24
C THR A 222 -25.98 18.23 10.10
N THR A 223 -26.04 16.90 9.98
CA THR A 223 -26.92 16.22 9.01
C THR A 223 -28.41 16.54 9.23
N ASN A 224 -28.78 17.02 10.41
CA ASN A 224 -30.15 17.43 10.75
C ASN A 224 -30.40 18.92 10.48
N GLY A 225 -29.46 19.62 9.82
CA GLY A 225 -29.61 21.04 9.45
C GLY A 225 -29.29 22.04 10.57
N GLN A 226 -28.77 21.61 11.71
CA GLN A 226 -28.38 22.53 12.78
C GLN A 226 -27.05 23.20 12.42
N LEU A 227 -27.01 24.53 12.41
CA LEU A 227 -25.80 25.31 12.18
C LEU A 227 -24.82 25.14 13.35
N LEU A 228 -23.60 24.75 13.08
CA LEU A 228 -22.51 24.60 14.05
C LEU A 228 -21.48 25.72 13.98
N LYS A 229 -21.13 26.15 12.77
CA LYS A 229 -20.17 27.22 12.51
C LYS A 229 -20.64 28.05 11.33
N ARG A 230 -20.36 29.34 11.35
CA ARG A 230 -20.77 30.28 10.30
C ARG A 230 -19.59 31.07 9.78
N ASN A 231 -19.55 31.28 8.46
CA ASN A 231 -18.65 32.21 7.80
C ASN A 231 -17.14 31.94 8.09
N MET A 232 -16.77 30.68 8.14
CA MET A 232 -15.40 30.22 8.45
C MET A 232 -14.63 29.88 7.16
N GLY A 233 -13.32 30.11 7.15
CA GLY A 233 -12.47 29.50 6.14
C GLY A 233 -12.56 27.98 6.22
N ILE A 234 -12.43 27.26 5.08
CA ILE A 234 -12.67 25.80 5.03
C ILE A 234 -11.81 25.01 6.03
N ASN A 235 -10.56 25.41 6.21
CA ASN A 235 -9.65 24.74 7.15
C ASN A 235 -10.06 24.92 8.62
N ASP A 236 -10.62 26.10 8.97
CA ASP A 236 -11.12 26.39 10.30
C ASP A 236 -12.53 25.84 10.52
N ALA A 237 -13.29 25.69 9.45
CA ALA A 237 -14.65 25.17 9.49
C ALA A 237 -14.68 23.74 10.04
N VAL A 238 -13.72 22.90 9.66
CA VAL A 238 -13.64 21.48 10.07
C VAL A 238 -12.81 21.25 11.33
N ARG A 239 -11.99 22.23 11.73
CA ARG A 239 -11.11 22.11 12.90
C ARG A 239 -11.92 22.03 14.20
N GLY A 240 -11.64 21.01 15.03
CA GLY A 240 -12.27 20.83 16.34
C GLY A 240 -13.71 20.28 16.29
N LEU A 241 -14.19 19.83 15.14
CA LEU A 241 -15.41 19.05 15.06
C LEU A 241 -15.14 17.63 15.61
N LYS A 242 -16.14 17.06 16.28
CA LYS A 242 -16.08 15.65 16.69
C LYS A 242 -16.23 14.75 15.47
N SER A 243 -15.76 13.49 15.58
CA SER A 243 -16.02 12.49 14.55
C SER A 243 -17.49 12.41 14.20
N GLY A 244 -17.81 12.51 12.92
CA GLY A 244 -19.20 12.53 12.47
C GLY A 244 -19.36 13.03 11.04
N VAL A 245 -20.60 13.04 10.55
CA VAL A 245 -20.97 13.56 9.24
C VAL A 245 -21.56 14.96 9.38
N TYR A 246 -21.06 15.88 8.60
CA TYR A 246 -21.46 17.28 8.58
C TYR A 246 -21.83 17.70 7.16
N VAL A 247 -22.51 18.81 7.02
CA VAL A 247 -22.79 19.45 5.74
C VAL A 247 -22.05 20.78 5.72
N VAL A 248 -21.15 20.93 4.77
CA VAL A 248 -20.35 22.14 4.56
C VAL A 248 -20.67 22.68 3.17
N ASN A 249 -21.26 23.83 3.09
CA ASN A 249 -21.70 24.47 1.83
C ASN A 249 -22.52 23.52 0.93
N GLY A 250 -23.44 22.74 1.52
CA GLY A 250 -24.28 21.77 0.80
C GLY A 250 -23.64 20.42 0.50
N LEU A 251 -22.36 20.25 0.80
CA LEU A 251 -21.62 19.00 0.58
C LEU A 251 -21.49 18.19 1.89
N LYS A 252 -21.64 16.87 1.81
CA LYS A 252 -21.38 15.99 2.94
C LYS A 252 -19.88 15.92 3.21
N PHE A 253 -19.51 16.14 4.46
CA PHE A 253 -18.15 16.13 4.95
C PHE A 253 -18.04 15.15 6.13
N VAL A 254 -17.10 14.21 6.08
CA VAL A 254 -16.89 13.23 7.16
C VAL A 254 -15.66 13.65 7.96
N VAL A 255 -15.86 13.98 9.24
CA VAL A 255 -14.79 14.17 10.22
C VAL A 255 -14.60 12.84 10.95
N LYS A 256 -13.40 12.29 10.89
CA LYS A 256 -13.03 11.04 11.58
C LYS A 256 -12.45 11.32 12.95
#